data_eb463dd91308e689dd7d709e41efd7f5
#
_entry.id   eb463dd91308e689dd7d709e41efd7f5
#
_cell.length_a   1.000
_cell.length_b   1.000
_cell.length_c   1.000
_cell.angle_alpha   90.00
_cell.angle_beta   90.00
_cell.angle_gamma   90.00
#
_symmetry.space_group_name_H-M   'P 1'
#
loop_
_entity.id
_entity.type
_entity.pdbx_description
1 polymer ?
#
loop_
_entity_poly.entity_id
_entity_poly.type
_entity_poly.pdbx_seq_one_letter_code
_entity_poly.pdbx_strand_id
1 'polypeptide(L)'
;TLWTSNQMIDWCRTDLAKTLKVPVENVRIISPYIGGGFGGKLFLRSDALLAALAARAVKRPVKVMLPRPTIPNNTTHRPATLQHLRIGADQSGKSTAIAHESWSGNLPGGTPETAVQQSELLYAGANRHTGLRLATLDLPEGNAMRAPGEAPGLMALEIAIDELAEKAGIDPVEFRILNDTQVDPADPTRCVSRRQLIECLRTGADNFGWKQRNATPGQVRDGEW
;
A
#
# COMPACT_ATOMS: atom_id res chain seq x y z
N THR A 1 -12.50 -30.97 -0.95
CA THR A 1 -11.39 -30.40 -0.16
C THR A 1 -10.30 -29.90 -1.08
N LEU A 2 -9.80 -28.70 -0.87
CA LEU A 2 -8.68 -28.08 -1.57
C LEU A 2 -7.58 -27.72 -0.58
N TRP A 3 -6.35 -28.19 -0.82
CA TRP A 3 -5.15 -27.74 -0.13
C TRP A 3 -4.45 -26.69 -0.98
N THR A 4 -4.29 -25.51 -0.46
CA THR A 4 -3.65 -24.39 -1.17
C THR A 4 -3.04 -23.40 -0.21
N SER A 5 -2.07 -22.64 -0.67
CA SER A 5 -1.47 -21.53 0.08
C SER A 5 -2.37 -20.29 -0.10
N ASN A 6 -3.15 -19.94 0.93
CA ASN A 6 -4.10 -18.84 0.87
C ASN A 6 -4.16 -18.07 2.20
N GLN A 7 -4.22 -16.74 2.14
CA GLN A 7 -4.25 -15.84 3.30
C GLN A 7 -5.66 -15.65 3.87
N MET A 8 -6.70 -15.79 3.01
CA MET A 8 -8.11 -15.55 3.35
C MET A 8 -8.96 -16.77 3.02
N ILE A 9 -8.90 -17.77 3.87
CA ILE A 9 -9.54 -19.08 3.66
C ILE A 9 -11.03 -18.97 3.36
N ASP A 10 -11.75 -18.11 4.08
CA ASP A 10 -13.19 -17.95 3.89
C ASP A 10 -13.55 -17.30 2.55
N TRP A 11 -12.77 -16.31 2.10
CA TRP A 11 -12.97 -15.74 0.76
C TRP A 11 -12.70 -16.79 -0.32
N CYS A 12 -11.58 -17.50 -0.22
CA CYS A 12 -11.24 -18.58 -1.14
C CYS A 12 -12.33 -19.65 -1.19
N ARG A 13 -12.90 -20.03 -0.04
CA ARG A 13 -13.99 -21.01 0.06
C ARG A 13 -15.24 -20.53 -0.65
N THR A 14 -15.64 -19.30 -0.37
CA THR A 14 -16.85 -18.69 -0.95
C THR A 14 -16.71 -18.54 -2.47
N ASP A 15 -15.58 -18.04 -2.94
CA ASP A 15 -15.31 -17.86 -4.36
C ASP A 15 -15.24 -19.19 -5.11
N LEU A 16 -14.61 -20.20 -4.51
CA LEU A 16 -14.55 -21.54 -5.09
C LEU A 16 -15.93 -22.18 -5.18
N ALA A 17 -16.75 -22.08 -4.13
CA ALA A 17 -18.11 -22.60 -4.11
C ALA A 17 -18.97 -21.95 -5.19
N LYS A 18 -18.91 -20.61 -5.28
CA LYS A 18 -19.62 -19.83 -6.32
C LYS A 18 -19.18 -20.22 -7.73
N THR A 19 -17.88 -20.34 -7.96
CA THR A 19 -17.33 -20.69 -9.29
C THR A 19 -17.70 -22.11 -9.70
N LEU A 20 -17.64 -23.07 -8.77
CA LEU A 20 -18.01 -24.45 -9.01
C LEU A 20 -19.54 -24.68 -9.01
N LYS A 21 -20.33 -23.67 -8.64
CA LYS A 21 -21.79 -23.76 -8.45
C LYS A 21 -22.19 -24.89 -7.51
N VAL A 22 -21.56 -24.93 -6.34
CA VAL A 22 -21.86 -25.89 -5.27
C VAL A 22 -22.14 -25.14 -3.97
N PRO A 23 -22.92 -25.73 -3.02
CA PRO A 23 -23.09 -25.14 -1.69
C PRO A 23 -21.75 -24.93 -1.00
N VAL A 24 -21.62 -23.81 -0.25
CA VAL A 24 -20.37 -23.44 0.42
C VAL A 24 -19.95 -24.44 1.49
N GLU A 25 -20.89 -25.10 2.14
CA GLU A 25 -20.69 -26.17 3.11
C GLU A 25 -20.01 -27.41 2.52
N ASN A 26 -20.13 -27.61 1.20
CA ASN A 26 -19.49 -28.70 0.48
C ASN A 26 -18.02 -28.39 0.09
N VAL A 27 -17.55 -27.17 0.40
CA VAL A 27 -16.17 -26.74 0.10
C VAL A 27 -15.39 -26.63 1.40
N ARG A 28 -14.23 -27.30 1.44
CA ARG A 28 -13.26 -27.20 2.52
C ARG A 28 -11.91 -26.75 1.97
N ILE A 29 -11.38 -25.66 2.50
CA ILE A 29 -10.05 -25.13 2.19
C ILE A 29 -9.10 -25.45 3.36
N ILE A 30 -7.91 -25.94 3.05
CA ILE A 30 -6.86 -26.24 4.01
C ILE A 30 -5.60 -25.50 3.58
N SER A 31 -5.10 -24.60 4.42
CA SER A 31 -3.91 -23.78 4.16
C SER A 31 -2.99 -23.78 5.36
N PRO A 32 -2.29 -24.90 5.64
CA PRO A 32 -1.43 -24.99 6.82
C PRO A 32 -0.15 -24.16 6.70
N TYR A 33 0.30 -23.90 5.47
CA TYR A 33 1.54 -23.17 5.19
C TYR A 33 1.32 -22.13 4.09
N ILE A 34 1.52 -20.86 4.40
CA ILE A 34 1.43 -19.75 3.45
C ILE A 34 2.74 -19.59 2.65
N GLY A 35 3.88 -19.69 3.31
CA GLY A 35 5.19 -19.47 2.69
C GLY A 35 5.42 -18.04 2.22
N GLY A 36 4.76 -17.06 2.86
CA GLY A 36 4.69 -15.68 2.44
C GLY A 36 3.56 -15.41 1.43
N GLY A 37 2.87 -14.29 1.58
CA GLY A 37 1.74 -13.92 0.71
C GLY A 37 1.73 -12.45 0.35
N PHE A 38 1.98 -11.57 1.32
CA PHE A 38 2.08 -10.12 1.14
C PHE A 38 0.89 -9.47 0.41
N GLY A 39 -0.30 -10.09 0.51
CA GLY A 39 -1.50 -9.70 -0.25
C GLY A 39 -1.72 -10.55 -1.53
N GLY A 40 -0.67 -11.02 -2.18
CA GLY A 40 -0.77 -11.79 -3.42
C GLY A 40 -1.45 -13.16 -3.31
N LYS A 41 -1.75 -13.62 -2.10
CA LYS A 41 -2.46 -14.88 -1.83
C LYS A 41 -3.79 -14.67 -1.07
N LEU A 42 -4.39 -13.48 -1.19
CA LEU A 42 -5.68 -13.19 -0.57
C LEU A 42 -6.84 -13.91 -1.28
N PHE A 43 -6.84 -13.92 -2.59
CA PHE A 43 -7.96 -14.38 -3.42
C PHE A 43 -7.80 -15.82 -3.88
N LEU A 44 -8.89 -16.41 -4.37
CA LEU A 44 -8.84 -17.68 -5.10
C LEU A 44 -8.01 -17.48 -6.38
N ARG A 45 -6.97 -18.29 -6.55
CA ARG A 45 -6.04 -18.18 -7.66
C ARG A 45 -6.30 -19.25 -8.71
N SER A 46 -5.84 -19.00 -9.92
CA SER A 46 -6.10 -19.87 -11.07
C SER A 46 -5.54 -21.29 -10.88
N ASP A 47 -4.36 -21.45 -10.28
CA ASP A 47 -3.78 -22.77 -9.98
C ASP A 47 -4.67 -23.60 -9.03
N ALA A 48 -5.20 -22.97 -7.99
CA ALA A 48 -6.11 -23.60 -7.04
C ALA A 48 -7.46 -23.97 -7.70
N LEU A 49 -8.00 -23.05 -8.51
CA LEU A 49 -9.24 -23.28 -9.27
C LEU A 49 -9.05 -24.42 -10.29
N LEU A 50 -7.94 -24.42 -11.04
CA LEU A 50 -7.65 -25.47 -12.03
C LEU A 50 -7.47 -26.83 -11.38
N ALA A 51 -6.84 -26.91 -10.21
CA ALA A 51 -6.75 -28.16 -9.45
C ALA A 51 -8.13 -28.71 -9.07
N ALA A 52 -9.03 -27.83 -8.61
CA ALA A 52 -10.39 -28.20 -8.24
C ALA A 52 -11.22 -28.65 -9.46
N LEU A 53 -11.15 -27.92 -10.57
CA LEU A 53 -11.84 -28.27 -11.83
C LEU A 53 -11.32 -29.60 -12.40
N ALA A 54 -10.02 -29.77 -12.44
CA ALA A 54 -9.40 -30.99 -12.93
C ALA A 54 -9.78 -32.20 -12.07
N ALA A 55 -9.73 -32.07 -10.73
CA ALA A 55 -10.15 -33.14 -9.83
C ALA A 55 -11.61 -33.53 -10.01
N ARG A 56 -12.48 -32.55 -10.27
CA ARG A 56 -13.91 -32.81 -10.61
C ARG A 56 -14.08 -33.53 -11.92
N ALA A 57 -13.32 -33.14 -12.95
CA ALA A 57 -13.39 -33.73 -14.28
C ALA A 57 -12.91 -35.18 -14.30
N VAL A 58 -11.77 -35.48 -13.68
CA VAL A 58 -11.20 -36.84 -13.68
C VAL A 58 -11.67 -37.70 -12.52
N LYS A 59 -12.44 -37.14 -11.57
CA LYS A 59 -12.94 -37.81 -10.35
C LYS A 59 -11.85 -38.45 -9.51
N ARG A 60 -10.69 -37.81 -9.46
CA ARG A 60 -9.50 -38.23 -8.70
C ARG A 60 -8.78 -37.03 -8.08
N PRO A 61 -7.98 -37.21 -7.04
CA PRO A 61 -7.10 -36.15 -6.55
C PRO A 61 -6.17 -35.64 -7.67
N VAL A 62 -6.06 -34.32 -7.76
CA VAL A 62 -5.18 -33.64 -8.72
C VAL A 62 -4.28 -32.67 -7.98
N LYS A 63 -3.01 -32.65 -8.34
CA LYS A 63 -2.03 -31.67 -7.87
C LYS A 63 -1.61 -30.78 -9.03
N VAL A 64 -1.72 -29.48 -8.83
CA VAL A 64 -1.20 -28.46 -9.76
C VAL A 64 -0.04 -27.75 -9.08
N MET A 65 1.07 -27.65 -9.78
CA MET A 65 2.24 -26.88 -9.34
C MET A 65 2.49 -25.78 -10.38
N LEU A 66 2.43 -24.53 -9.92
CA LEU A 66 2.69 -23.37 -10.75
C LEU A 66 4.22 -23.16 -10.86
N PRO A 67 4.82 -23.24 -12.05
CA PRO A 67 6.23 -22.96 -12.22
C PRO A 67 6.52 -21.46 -11.99
N ARG A 68 7.70 -21.14 -11.47
CA ARG A 68 8.08 -19.78 -11.08
C ARG A 68 7.84 -18.73 -12.17
N PRO A 69 8.14 -18.96 -13.45
CA PRO A 69 7.91 -17.98 -14.52
C PRO A 69 6.44 -17.57 -14.69
N THR A 70 5.48 -18.43 -14.31
CA THR A 70 4.05 -18.12 -14.46
C THR A 70 3.43 -17.51 -13.20
N ILE A 71 4.16 -17.43 -12.09
CA ILE A 71 3.66 -16.84 -10.84
C ILE A 71 3.26 -15.37 -11.02
N PRO A 72 4.06 -14.48 -11.66
CA PRO A 72 3.68 -13.09 -11.86
C PRO A 72 2.35 -12.89 -12.58
N ASN A 73 1.97 -13.80 -13.48
CA ASN A 73 0.71 -13.73 -14.20
C ASN A 73 -0.47 -14.32 -13.42
N ASN A 74 -0.22 -14.93 -12.26
CA ASN A 74 -1.24 -15.57 -11.42
C ASN A 74 -1.37 -14.94 -10.03
N THR A 75 -0.57 -13.94 -9.74
CA THR A 75 -0.64 -13.20 -8.47
C THR A 75 -0.91 -11.73 -8.75
N THR A 76 -1.52 -11.07 -7.80
CA THR A 76 -1.61 -9.63 -7.82
C THR A 76 -0.21 -8.99 -7.71
N HIS A 77 -0.05 -7.81 -8.27
CA HIS A 77 1.17 -7.03 -8.18
C HIS A 77 0.84 -5.58 -7.80
N ARG A 78 1.84 -4.86 -7.31
CA ARG A 78 1.72 -3.42 -7.13
C ARG A 78 1.89 -2.74 -8.48
N PRO A 79 0.89 -1.99 -8.95
CA PRO A 79 1.03 -1.25 -10.20
C PRO A 79 2.06 -0.11 -10.05
N ALA A 80 2.70 0.27 -11.13
CA ALA A 80 3.46 1.50 -11.19
C ALA A 80 2.53 2.70 -11.02
N THR A 81 3.02 3.75 -10.35
CA THR A 81 2.29 4.99 -10.15
C THR A 81 3.07 6.18 -10.68
N LEU A 82 2.38 7.13 -11.28
CA LEU A 82 2.87 8.47 -11.54
C LEU A 82 2.13 9.42 -10.57
N GLN A 83 2.86 10.15 -9.76
CA GLN A 83 2.27 10.97 -8.71
C GLN A 83 2.73 12.42 -8.83
N HIS A 84 1.79 13.35 -8.76
CA HIS A 84 2.05 14.78 -8.71
C HIS A 84 1.62 15.33 -7.35
N LEU A 85 2.58 15.89 -6.62
CA LEU A 85 2.32 16.55 -5.35
C LEU A 85 2.65 18.04 -5.46
N ARG A 86 1.77 18.84 -4.88
CA ARG A 86 1.98 20.27 -4.65
C ARG A 86 1.58 20.57 -3.22
N ILE A 87 2.52 21.06 -2.44
CA ILE A 87 2.32 21.36 -1.03
C ILE A 87 2.72 22.82 -0.81
N GLY A 88 1.88 23.58 -0.13
CA GLY A 88 2.13 24.96 0.26
C GLY A 88 2.25 25.11 1.77
N ALA A 89 3.17 25.95 2.23
CA ALA A 89 3.28 26.39 3.61
C ALA A 89 3.36 27.91 3.67
N ASP A 90 2.98 28.47 4.81
CA ASP A 90 3.19 29.88 5.10
C ASP A 90 4.65 30.16 5.55
N GLN A 91 4.96 31.41 5.86
CA GLN A 91 6.30 31.81 6.26
C GLN A 91 6.76 31.19 7.60
N SER A 92 5.82 30.70 8.42
CA SER A 92 6.15 29.99 9.66
C SER A 92 6.42 28.49 9.43
N GLY A 93 6.24 28.00 8.20
CA GLY A 93 6.33 26.58 7.84
C GLY A 93 5.03 25.80 8.08
N LYS A 94 3.94 26.48 8.46
CA LYS A 94 2.65 25.81 8.64
C LYS A 94 2.03 25.47 7.28
N SER A 95 1.70 24.21 7.06
CA SER A 95 1.08 23.75 5.83
C SER A 95 -0.28 24.40 5.60
N THR A 96 -0.49 24.98 4.42
CA THR A 96 -1.73 25.66 4.03
C THR A 96 -2.50 24.92 2.96
N ALA A 97 -1.82 24.12 2.16
CA ALA A 97 -2.43 23.36 1.06
C ALA A 97 -1.67 22.07 0.75
N ILE A 98 -2.42 21.02 0.40
CA ILE A 98 -1.88 19.76 -0.11
C ILE A 98 -2.70 19.34 -1.34
N ALA A 99 -2.07 19.21 -2.49
CA ALA A 99 -2.65 18.61 -3.68
C ALA A 99 -1.85 17.36 -4.06
N HIS A 100 -2.54 16.22 -4.22
CA HIS A 100 -1.94 14.95 -4.58
C HIS A 100 -2.78 14.25 -5.65
N GLU A 101 -2.25 14.11 -6.84
CA GLU A 101 -2.84 13.38 -7.94
C GLU A 101 -1.99 12.16 -8.27
N SER A 102 -2.63 11.02 -8.49
CA SER A 102 -1.95 9.76 -8.82
C SER A 102 -2.60 9.08 -10.02
N TRP A 103 -1.77 8.61 -10.93
CA TRP A 103 -2.14 7.75 -12.06
C TRP A 103 -1.54 6.37 -11.84
N SER A 104 -2.31 5.33 -12.11
CA SER A 104 -1.83 3.94 -12.12
C SER A 104 -2.48 3.14 -13.22
N GLY A 105 -1.82 2.07 -13.67
CA GLY A 105 -2.34 1.17 -14.70
C GLY A 105 -3.04 -0.04 -14.09
N ASN A 106 -4.12 -0.50 -14.73
CA ASN A 106 -4.74 -1.79 -14.42
C ASN A 106 -5.52 -2.32 -15.63
N LEU A 107 -5.98 -3.55 -15.52
CA LEU A 107 -6.87 -4.19 -16.51
C LEU A 107 -8.19 -3.44 -16.66
N PRO A 108 -8.92 -3.65 -17.79
CA PRO A 108 -10.30 -3.17 -17.93
C PRO A 108 -11.18 -3.61 -16.75
N GLY A 109 -11.86 -2.67 -16.13
CA GLY A 109 -12.69 -2.91 -14.94
C GLY A 109 -11.93 -3.00 -13.62
N GLY A 110 -10.61 -2.87 -13.64
CA GLY A 110 -9.79 -2.75 -12.42
C GLY A 110 -9.92 -1.38 -11.75
N THR A 111 -9.34 -1.25 -10.57
CA THR A 111 -9.30 -0.01 -9.79
C THR A 111 -7.90 0.61 -9.78
N PRO A 112 -7.78 1.93 -9.64
CA PRO A 112 -6.48 2.56 -9.45
C PRO A 112 -5.86 2.20 -8.09
N GLU A 113 -4.53 2.28 -7.99
CA GLU A 113 -3.83 2.24 -6.71
C GLU A 113 -4.22 3.46 -5.86
N THR A 114 -4.55 3.25 -4.58
CA THR A 114 -5.10 4.29 -3.69
C THR A 114 -4.03 5.21 -3.09
N ALA A 115 -3.02 5.59 -3.87
CA ALA A 115 -1.82 6.28 -3.40
C ALA A 115 -2.08 7.63 -2.71
N VAL A 116 -3.18 8.32 -3.01
CA VAL A 116 -3.49 9.64 -2.44
C VAL A 116 -4.15 9.57 -1.06
N GLN A 117 -4.61 8.39 -0.64
CA GLN A 117 -5.40 8.22 0.59
C GLN A 117 -4.67 8.73 1.85
N GLN A 118 -3.36 8.58 1.90
CA GLN A 118 -2.58 9.04 3.06
C GLN A 118 -2.46 10.56 3.13
N SER A 119 -2.51 11.24 1.98
CA SER A 119 -2.53 12.70 1.93
C SER A 119 -3.86 13.30 2.42
N GLU A 120 -4.91 12.49 2.51
CA GLU A 120 -6.19 12.91 3.09
C GLU A 120 -6.15 12.90 4.62
N LEU A 121 -5.36 12.00 5.21
CA LEU A 121 -5.33 11.73 6.65
C LEU A 121 -4.19 12.42 7.38
N LEU A 122 -3.06 12.65 6.69
CA LEU A 122 -1.84 13.14 7.30
C LEU A 122 -1.63 14.62 7.01
N TYR A 123 -0.97 15.27 7.97
CA TYR A 123 -0.62 16.69 7.97
C TYR A 123 -1.81 17.65 7.97
N ALA A 124 -1.62 18.80 8.60
CA ALA A 124 -2.56 19.90 8.58
C ALA A 124 -2.54 20.59 7.20
N GLY A 125 -3.58 21.32 6.87
CA GLY A 125 -3.71 22.11 5.64
C GLY A 125 -5.17 22.38 5.33
N ALA A 126 -5.55 23.65 5.25
CA ALA A 126 -6.95 24.05 5.05
C ALA A 126 -7.45 23.71 3.64
N ASN A 127 -6.56 23.68 2.65
CA ASN A 127 -6.92 23.41 1.26
C ASN A 127 -6.38 22.06 0.82
N ARG A 128 -7.29 21.16 0.42
CA ARG A 128 -6.94 19.80 0.01
C ARG A 128 -7.52 19.46 -1.33
N HIS A 129 -6.71 18.83 -2.16
CA HIS A 129 -7.15 18.24 -3.42
C HIS A 129 -6.50 16.87 -3.59
N THR A 130 -7.30 15.84 -3.78
CA THR A 130 -6.81 14.49 -4.10
C THR A 130 -7.47 13.98 -5.37
N GLY A 131 -6.73 13.25 -6.19
CA GLY A 131 -7.23 12.71 -7.44
C GLY A 131 -6.60 11.36 -7.78
N LEU A 132 -7.44 10.37 -8.08
CA LEU A 132 -7.02 9.07 -8.58
C LEU A 132 -7.44 8.91 -10.03
N ARG A 133 -6.53 8.44 -10.86
CA ARG A 133 -6.78 8.18 -12.28
C ARG A 133 -6.30 6.79 -12.67
N LEU A 134 -7.12 6.09 -13.44
CA LEU A 134 -6.81 4.78 -13.98
C LEU A 134 -6.46 4.90 -15.47
N ALA A 135 -5.30 4.35 -15.82
CA ALA A 135 -4.97 4.00 -17.20
C ALA A 135 -5.31 2.52 -17.42
N THR A 136 -6.20 2.24 -18.35
CA THR A 136 -6.48 0.86 -18.74
C THR A 136 -5.32 0.35 -19.58
N LEU A 137 -4.66 -0.69 -19.09
CA LEU A 137 -3.47 -1.26 -19.70
C LEU A 137 -3.60 -2.79 -19.78
N ASP A 138 -2.96 -3.36 -20.77
CA ASP A 138 -2.88 -4.81 -20.93
C ASP A 138 -1.70 -5.38 -20.14
N LEU A 139 -1.84 -5.33 -18.81
CA LEU A 139 -0.85 -5.77 -17.82
C LEU A 139 -1.50 -6.81 -16.88
N PRO A 140 -0.72 -7.61 -16.14
CA PRO A 140 -1.25 -8.40 -15.05
C PRO A 140 -2.02 -7.54 -14.03
N GLU A 141 -2.99 -8.14 -13.35
CA GLU A 141 -3.86 -7.42 -12.41
C GLU A 141 -3.07 -6.69 -11.31
N GLY A 142 -3.25 -5.38 -11.24
CA GLY A 142 -2.83 -4.57 -10.10
C GLY A 142 -3.87 -4.68 -8.98
N ASN A 143 -3.49 -5.24 -7.85
CA ASN A 143 -4.40 -5.45 -6.72
C ASN A 143 -3.59 -5.58 -5.41
N ALA A 144 -4.17 -6.21 -4.40
CA ALA A 144 -3.62 -6.34 -3.07
C ALA A 144 -2.14 -6.76 -3.05
N MET A 145 -1.32 -5.83 -2.63
CA MET A 145 0.09 -6.01 -2.31
C MET A 145 0.37 -5.21 -1.03
N ARG A 146 1.16 -5.74 -0.10
CA ARG A 146 1.41 -5.18 1.25
C ARG A 146 1.39 -3.65 1.26
N ALA A 147 0.53 -3.05 2.13
CA ALA A 147 0.25 -1.62 2.22
C ALA A 147 -0.25 -1.01 0.88
N PRO A 148 -1.46 -1.42 0.38
CA PRO A 148 -2.04 -0.83 -0.83
C PRO A 148 -2.25 0.67 -0.63
N GLY A 149 -1.80 1.46 -1.58
CA GLY A 149 -1.84 2.92 -1.48
C GLY A 149 -0.80 3.51 -0.53
N GLU A 150 -0.63 2.96 0.66
CA GLU A 150 0.31 3.50 1.65
C GLU A 150 1.76 3.44 1.16
N ALA A 151 2.19 2.31 0.62
CA ALA A 151 3.59 2.18 0.23
C ALA A 151 4.01 3.19 -0.86
N PRO A 152 3.32 3.33 -2.01
CA PRO A 152 3.67 4.32 -3.00
C PRO A 152 3.29 5.74 -2.58
N GLY A 153 2.15 5.91 -1.91
CA GLY A 153 1.63 7.22 -1.55
C GLY A 153 2.41 7.92 -0.45
N LEU A 154 2.74 7.19 0.63
CA LEU A 154 3.59 7.75 1.70
C LEU A 154 4.99 8.07 1.20
N MET A 155 5.57 7.22 0.37
CA MET A 155 6.90 7.51 -0.21
C MET A 155 6.90 8.85 -0.95
N ALA A 156 5.92 9.09 -1.82
CA ALA A 156 5.83 10.33 -2.56
C ALA A 156 5.50 11.54 -1.66
N LEU A 157 4.57 11.38 -0.72
CA LEU A 157 4.19 12.42 0.23
C LEU A 157 5.36 12.84 1.10
N GLU A 158 6.08 11.87 1.68
CA GLU A 158 7.18 12.17 2.61
C GLU A 158 8.40 12.77 1.90
N ILE A 159 8.67 12.40 0.65
CA ILE A 159 9.69 13.08 -0.18
C ILE A 159 9.29 14.55 -0.40
N ALA A 160 8.04 14.81 -0.76
CA ALA A 160 7.56 16.17 -0.99
C ALA A 160 7.57 17.02 0.29
N ILE A 161 7.31 16.41 1.45
CA ILE A 161 7.41 17.07 2.77
C ILE A 161 8.87 17.41 3.09
N ASP A 162 9.82 16.51 2.81
CA ASP A 162 11.26 16.79 3.00
C ASP A 162 11.73 17.94 2.09
N GLU A 163 11.35 17.92 0.81
CA GLU A 163 11.66 19.01 -0.11
C GLU A 163 11.07 20.36 0.33
N LEU A 164 9.86 20.36 0.88
CA LEU A 164 9.24 21.58 1.39
C LEU A 164 9.92 22.07 2.66
N ALA A 165 10.28 21.18 3.59
CA ALA A 165 11.02 21.51 4.80
C ALA A 165 12.38 22.16 4.45
N GLU A 166 13.10 21.58 3.49
CA GLU A 166 14.36 22.15 2.98
C GLU A 166 14.16 23.55 2.40
N LYS A 167 13.17 23.73 1.52
CA LYS A 167 12.84 25.04 0.94
C LYS A 167 12.42 26.09 1.96
N ALA A 168 11.78 25.67 3.05
CA ALA A 168 11.38 26.52 4.17
C ALA A 168 12.53 26.80 5.15
N GLY A 169 13.68 26.13 5.01
CA GLY A 169 14.81 26.22 5.94
C GLY A 169 14.50 25.63 7.33
N ILE A 170 13.59 24.67 7.41
CA ILE A 170 13.14 24.04 8.66
C ILE A 170 13.66 22.60 8.68
N ASP A 171 14.13 22.15 9.84
CA ASP A 171 14.52 20.74 10.01
C ASP A 171 13.35 19.81 9.67
N PRO A 172 13.55 18.74 8.88
CA PRO A 172 12.47 17.85 8.46
C PRO A 172 11.69 17.19 9.60
N VAL A 173 12.32 16.92 10.74
CA VAL A 173 11.64 16.40 11.94
C VAL A 173 10.78 17.49 12.57
N GLU A 174 11.32 18.69 12.74
CA GLU A 174 10.58 19.83 13.29
C GLU A 174 9.43 20.26 12.36
N PHE A 175 9.63 20.18 11.04
CA PHE A 175 8.55 20.45 10.07
C PHE A 175 7.37 19.49 10.26
N ARG A 176 7.63 18.19 10.48
CA ARG A 176 6.59 17.20 10.75
C ARG A 176 5.89 17.44 12.09
N ILE A 177 6.63 17.80 13.12
CA ILE A 177 6.08 18.15 14.43
C ILE A 177 5.17 19.38 14.32
N LEU A 178 5.61 20.42 13.61
CA LEU A 178 4.85 21.63 13.38
C LEU A 178 3.52 21.36 12.66
N ASN A 179 3.53 20.40 11.72
CA ASN A 179 2.40 20.09 10.86
C ASN A 179 1.63 18.83 11.24
N ASP A 180 1.91 18.25 12.43
CA ASP A 180 1.10 17.17 12.95
C ASP A 180 -0.35 17.61 13.21
N THR A 181 -1.29 16.71 13.00
CA THR A 181 -2.72 16.93 13.30
C THR A 181 -3.22 15.86 14.26
N GLN A 182 -3.96 16.28 15.27
CA GLN A 182 -4.56 15.41 16.28
C GLN A 182 -5.97 14.97 15.91
N VAL A 183 -6.47 15.44 14.79
CA VAL A 183 -7.78 15.10 14.23
C VAL A 183 -7.63 14.71 12.76
N ASP A 184 -8.59 13.96 12.24
CA ASP A 184 -8.68 13.69 10.81
C ASP A 184 -8.97 15.01 10.07
N PRO A 185 -8.09 15.47 9.17
CA PRO A 185 -8.30 16.73 8.48
C PRO A 185 -9.49 16.71 7.51
N ALA A 186 -9.89 15.54 7.03
CA ALA A 186 -11.03 15.37 6.14
C ALA A 186 -12.37 15.30 6.91
N ASP A 187 -12.32 14.81 8.15
CA ASP A 187 -13.49 14.69 9.02
C ASP A 187 -13.11 14.97 10.48
N PRO A 188 -13.16 16.22 10.93
CA PRO A 188 -12.80 16.60 12.31
C PRO A 188 -13.64 15.94 13.41
N THR A 189 -14.73 15.28 13.06
CA THR A 189 -15.54 14.52 14.03
C THR A 189 -14.95 13.14 14.35
N ARG A 190 -14.00 12.67 13.54
CA ARG A 190 -13.29 11.41 13.76
C ARG A 190 -12.19 11.58 14.80
N CYS A 191 -12.36 10.89 15.91
CA CYS A 191 -11.35 10.87 16.98
C CYS A 191 -10.28 9.82 16.70
N VAL A 192 -9.03 10.18 16.90
CA VAL A 192 -7.91 9.22 16.95
C VAL A 192 -7.89 8.62 18.36
N SER A 193 -7.83 7.30 18.46
CA SER A 193 -7.81 6.62 19.76
C SER A 193 -6.58 6.97 20.58
N ARG A 194 -5.42 7.07 19.95
CA ARG A 194 -4.14 7.51 20.53
C ARG A 194 -3.17 7.88 19.44
N ARG A 195 -2.67 9.12 19.47
CA ARG A 195 -1.65 9.61 18.53
C ARG A 195 -0.47 10.18 19.31
N GLN A 196 0.68 9.54 19.16
CA GLN A 196 1.94 9.94 19.82
C GLN A 196 3.06 10.10 18.79
N LEU A 197 2.73 10.61 17.60
CA LEU A 197 3.69 10.78 16.52
C LEU A 197 4.82 11.73 16.93
N ILE A 198 4.53 12.84 17.59
CA ILE A 198 5.52 13.82 18.05
C ILE A 198 6.52 13.18 19.00
N GLU A 199 6.05 12.39 19.97
CA GLU A 199 6.91 11.68 20.91
C GLU A 199 7.79 10.65 20.20
N CYS A 200 7.20 9.89 19.26
CA CYS A 200 7.96 8.92 18.43
C CYS A 200 9.04 9.62 17.60
N LEU A 201 8.72 10.77 16.98
CA LEU A 201 9.68 11.51 16.17
C LEU A 201 10.84 12.04 17.03
N ARG A 202 10.56 12.62 18.19
CA ARG A 202 11.60 13.13 19.09
C ARG A 202 12.49 12.01 19.62
N THR A 203 11.88 10.96 20.16
CA THR A 203 12.61 9.81 20.69
C THR A 203 13.44 9.11 19.60
N GLY A 204 12.85 8.94 18.41
CA GLY A 204 13.56 8.36 17.26
C GLY A 204 14.73 9.20 16.80
N ALA A 205 14.55 10.52 16.71
CA ALA A 205 15.59 11.45 16.32
C ALA A 205 16.75 11.47 17.34
N ASP A 206 16.45 11.49 18.64
CA ASP A 206 17.47 11.47 19.69
C ASP A 206 18.24 10.14 19.69
N ASN A 207 17.56 9.00 19.60
CA ASN A 207 18.20 7.69 19.56
C ASN A 207 19.06 7.47 18.31
N PHE A 208 18.65 8.05 17.18
CA PHE A 208 19.40 7.99 15.92
C PHE A 208 20.62 8.94 15.92
N GLY A 209 20.67 9.91 16.80
CA GLY A 209 21.68 10.98 16.78
C GLY A 209 21.42 12.03 15.68
N TRP A 210 20.15 12.33 15.39
CA TRP A 210 19.74 13.21 14.30
C TRP A 210 20.44 14.57 14.30
N LYS A 211 20.68 15.15 15.49
CA LYS A 211 21.35 16.45 15.66
C LYS A 211 22.84 16.42 15.28
N GLN A 212 23.49 15.26 15.32
CA GLN A 212 24.89 15.08 14.97
C GLN A 212 25.11 14.77 13.49
N ARG A 213 24.04 14.54 12.73
CA ARG A 213 24.15 14.24 11.31
C ARG A 213 24.76 15.40 10.51
N ASN A 214 25.46 15.09 9.42
CA ASN A 214 25.74 16.10 8.43
C ASN A 214 24.48 16.37 7.60
N ALA A 215 23.90 17.56 7.73
CA ALA A 215 22.69 17.95 7.01
C ALA A 215 22.91 18.23 5.51
N THR A 216 24.18 18.35 5.08
CA THR A 216 24.51 18.59 3.67
C THR A 216 24.71 17.26 2.96
N PRO A 217 23.88 16.91 1.94
CA PRO A 217 24.01 15.66 1.20
C PRO A 217 25.37 15.52 0.49
N GLY A 218 25.82 14.28 0.27
CA GLY A 218 26.97 13.97 -0.55
C GLY A 218 28.34 14.36 0.03
N GLN A 219 28.42 14.60 1.33
CA GLN A 219 29.68 14.96 2.01
C GLN A 219 30.53 13.73 2.37
N VAL A 220 29.96 12.55 2.44
CA VAL A 220 30.69 11.30 2.69
C VAL A 220 31.27 10.79 1.36
N ARG A 221 32.62 10.65 1.28
CA ARG A 221 33.33 10.34 0.04
C ARG A 221 33.93 8.94 -0.01
N ASP A 222 34.01 8.24 1.10
CA ASP A 222 34.76 6.99 1.23
C ASP A 222 33.90 5.72 1.25
N GLY A 223 32.67 5.77 0.72
CA GLY A 223 31.77 4.61 0.66
C GLY A 223 31.19 4.15 1.99
N GLU A 224 31.44 4.86 3.06
CA GLU A 224 30.74 4.70 4.34
C GLU A 224 29.46 5.57 4.34
N TRP A 225 28.33 4.91 4.63
CA TRP A 225 26.98 5.50 4.65
C TRP A 225 26.61 5.93 6.06
#